data_14ee5943f855adb8811a3417ede61be2
#
_entry.id   14ee5943f855adb8811a3417ede61be2
#
_cell.length_a   1.000
_cell.length_b   1.000
_cell.length_c   1.000
_cell.angle_alpha   90.00
_cell.angle_beta   90.00
_cell.angle_gamma   90.00
#
_symmetry.space_group_name_H-M   'P 1'
#
loop_
_entity.id
_entity.type
_entity.pdbx_description
1 polymer ?
#
loop_
_entity_poly.entity_id
_entity_poly.type
_entity_poly.pdbx_seq_one_letter_code
_entity_poly.pdbx_strand_id
1 'polypeptide(L)'
;MSEQIPPLIPEAGAGFGVYWESMSRTLDLIHRLEANVSRALVGKPEVVRLAVVGLLARGHLLIEDVPGVGKTTLAAALARSIGASFQRIQFTSDMLPSDVIGVSIWEPAKSDFVFKPGPLFTNIVLADEINRTTPKTQSSLLEAMNEAQVSLDHSTYPLPRPFMVLATQNPREHEGTYPLPESQLDRFLLRIRIGYPGASDEKSVLRGAGSSALETLVPVLQSEDVMALQEQADRVQADESVLDYIMALVAATRSSPLLSLGVSPRGSLALLRAARAQALADGRDFLVPDDVKSLAVPALAHRVIVKGRGEQGGGMDAEAVLRSIVQDVAVPR
;
A
#
# COMPACT_ATOMS: atom_id res chain seq x y z
N MET A 1 -55.20 -11.44 -24.35
CA MET A 1 -53.98 -12.13 -23.86
C MET A 1 -53.10 -11.07 -23.30
N SER A 2 -53.13 -10.91 -21.99
CA SER A 2 -52.30 -9.95 -21.24
C SER A 2 -51.01 -10.68 -20.85
N GLU A 3 -49.90 -10.25 -21.42
CA GLU A 3 -48.58 -10.69 -21.00
C GLU A 3 -48.27 -10.13 -19.61
N GLN A 4 -48.15 -11.03 -18.64
CA GLN A 4 -47.64 -10.70 -17.31
C GLN A 4 -46.10 -10.56 -17.39
N ILE A 5 -45.61 -9.35 -17.16
CA ILE A 5 -44.20 -9.06 -16.96
C ILE A 5 -43.82 -9.67 -15.59
N PRO A 6 -42.81 -10.55 -15.49
CA PRO A 6 -42.36 -11.09 -14.21
C PRO A 6 -41.73 -9.99 -13.35
N PRO A 7 -41.84 -10.04 -12.00
CA PRO A 7 -41.29 -9.04 -11.14
C PRO A 7 -39.73 -9.08 -11.15
N LEU A 8 -39.13 -7.91 -11.32
CA LEU A 8 -37.70 -7.66 -11.45
C LEU A 8 -36.95 -7.61 -10.09
N ILE A 9 -37.58 -8.07 -9.01
CA ILE A 9 -36.95 -8.09 -7.67
C ILE A 9 -37.03 -9.54 -7.18
N PRO A 10 -35.88 -10.23 -6.98
CA PRO A 10 -35.91 -11.51 -6.29
C PRO A 10 -36.36 -11.30 -4.84
N GLU A 11 -37.27 -12.14 -4.37
CA GLU A 11 -37.71 -12.15 -2.97
C GLU A 11 -36.50 -12.19 -2.04
N ALA A 12 -36.46 -11.26 -1.07
CA ALA A 12 -35.42 -11.17 -0.04
C ALA A 12 -35.48 -12.43 0.87
N GLY A 13 -34.85 -13.51 0.42
CA GLY A 13 -34.68 -14.71 1.19
C GLY A 13 -33.68 -14.51 2.32
N ALA A 14 -33.70 -15.40 3.32
CA ALA A 14 -32.84 -15.37 4.52
C ALA A 14 -31.32 -15.11 4.27
N GLY A 15 -30.84 -15.36 3.05
CA GLY A 15 -29.45 -15.07 2.62
C GLY A 15 -29.14 -13.57 2.46
N PHE A 16 -30.13 -12.73 2.13
CA PHE A 16 -29.92 -11.30 1.90
C PHE A 16 -29.66 -10.54 3.22
N GLY A 17 -30.35 -10.92 4.30
CA GLY A 17 -30.12 -10.33 5.63
C GLY A 17 -28.73 -10.64 6.17
N VAL A 18 -28.26 -11.87 6.07
CA VAL A 18 -26.91 -12.30 6.51
C VAL A 18 -25.82 -11.61 5.72
N TYR A 19 -26.02 -11.41 4.42
CA TYR A 19 -25.10 -10.67 3.55
C TYR A 19 -24.96 -9.19 3.99
N TRP A 20 -26.07 -8.49 4.22
CA TRP A 20 -26.07 -7.10 4.67
C TRP A 20 -25.43 -6.91 6.04
N GLU A 21 -25.72 -7.81 6.98
CA GLU A 21 -25.08 -7.79 8.30
C GLU A 21 -23.57 -8.01 8.21
N SER A 22 -23.12 -8.92 7.37
CA SER A 22 -21.68 -9.19 7.14
C SER A 22 -20.98 -7.98 6.52
N MET A 23 -21.56 -7.36 5.49
CA MET A 23 -20.98 -6.19 4.82
C MET A 23 -20.99 -4.95 5.73
N SER A 24 -22.06 -4.74 6.48
CA SER A 24 -22.14 -3.66 7.47
C SER A 24 -21.07 -3.79 8.54
N ARG A 25 -20.82 -5.00 9.04
CA ARG A 25 -19.75 -5.28 10.00
C ARG A 25 -18.37 -5.03 9.40
N THR A 26 -18.14 -5.44 8.16
CA THR A 26 -16.90 -5.19 7.41
C THR A 26 -16.61 -3.70 7.30
N LEU A 27 -17.61 -2.92 6.89
CA LEU A 27 -17.51 -1.47 6.76
C LEU A 27 -17.23 -0.79 8.12
N ASP A 28 -17.90 -1.22 9.19
CA ASP A 28 -17.66 -0.72 10.55
C ASP A 28 -16.21 -0.96 11.01
N LEU A 29 -15.68 -2.16 10.78
CA LEU A 29 -14.28 -2.48 11.12
C LEU A 29 -13.30 -1.57 10.39
N ILE A 30 -13.50 -1.38 9.08
CA ILE A 30 -12.63 -0.51 8.26
C ILE A 30 -12.72 0.94 8.71
N HIS A 31 -13.92 1.47 8.93
CA HIS A 31 -14.11 2.84 9.42
C HIS A 31 -13.49 3.05 10.82
N ARG A 32 -13.61 2.07 11.71
CA ARG A 32 -12.95 2.13 13.03
C ARG A 32 -11.43 2.16 12.89
N LEU A 33 -10.86 1.39 11.97
CA LEU A 33 -9.43 1.42 11.69
C LEU A 33 -9.00 2.79 11.18
N GLU A 34 -9.69 3.33 10.16
CA GLU A 34 -9.39 4.65 9.59
C GLU A 34 -9.52 5.77 10.63
N ALA A 35 -10.60 5.75 11.41
CA ALA A 35 -10.82 6.74 12.47
C ALA A 35 -9.72 6.67 13.54
N ASN A 36 -9.30 5.46 13.94
CA ASN A 36 -8.27 5.28 14.95
C ASN A 36 -6.89 5.78 14.46
N VAL A 37 -6.50 5.44 13.23
CA VAL A 37 -5.25 5.94 12.63
C VAL A 37 -5.29 7.45 12.44
N SER A 38 -6.43 8.02 12.04
CA SER A 38 -6.62 9.47 11.84
C SER A 38 -6.48 10.28 13.13
N ARG A 39 -6.68 9.68 14.31
CA ARG A 39 -6.39 10.33 15.60
C ARG A 39 -4.92 10.69 15.76
N ALA A 40 -4.02 9.85 15.24
CA ALA A 40 -2.58 10.08 15.31
C ALA A 40 -2.07 10.89 14.11
N LEU A 41 -2.57 10.63 12.90
CA LEU A 41 -2.20 11.36 11.68
C LEU A 41 -3.26 12.42 11.35
N VAL A 42 -3.15 13.56 12.03
CA VAL A 42 -4.13 14.65 11.95
C VAL A 42 -4.18 15.29 10.57
N GLY A 43 -5.39 15.51 10.03
CA GLY A 43 -5.63 16.27 8.79
C GLY A 43 -5.29 15.54 7.49
N LYS A 44 -5.13 14.21 7.51
CA LYS A 44 -4.70 13.40 6.36
C LYS A 44 -5.60 12.18 6.09
N PRO A 45 -6.93 12.34 6.00
CA PRO A 45 -7.85 11.21 5.86
C PRO A 45 -7.60 10.42 4.57
N GLU A 46 -7.27 11.08 3.45
CA GLU A 46 -6.98 10.41 2.17
C GLU A 46 -5.72 9.53 2.25
N VAL A 47 -4.67 10.00 2.95
CA VAL A 47 -3.45 9.23 3.16
C VAL A 47 -3.73 8.01 4.05
N VAL A 48 -4.53 8.18 5.10
CA VAL A 48 -4.97 7.07 5.96
C VAL A 48 -5.76 6.06 5.13
N ARG A 49 -6.70 6.53 4.31
CA ARG A 49 -7.48 5.68 3.40
C ARG A 49 -6.57 4.85 2.48
N LEU A 50 -5.61 5.48 1.79
CA LEU A 50 -4.66 4.78 0.92
C LEU A 50 -3.79 3.78 1.69
N ALA A 51 -3.42 4.07 2.94
CA ALA A 51 -2.67 3.15 3.77
C ALA A 51 -3.51 1.92 4.16
N VAL A 52 -4.79 2.12 4.50
CA VAL A 52 -5.73 1.03 4.78
C VAL A 52 -5.99 0.20 3.52
N VAL A 53 -6.24 0.83 2.37
CA VAL A 53 -6.36 0.13 1.07
C VAL A 53 -5.11 -0.70 0.78
N GLY A 54 -3.92 -0.14 1.00
CA GLY A 54 -2.65 -0.86 0.85
C GLY A 54 -2.56 -2.10 1.76
N LEU A 55 -2.99 -1.99 3.01
CA LEU A 55 -3.03 -3.09 3.96
C LEU A 55 -4.02 -4.19 3.53
N LEU A 56 -5.24 -3.79 3.16
CA LEU A 56 -6.28 -4.72 2.72
C LEU A 56 -5.93 -5.44 1.42
N ALA A 57 -5.22 -4.78 0.51
CA ALA A 57 -4.73 -5.36 -0.74
C ALA A 57 -3.45 -6.21 -0.56
N ARG A 58 -3.00 -6.50 0.66
CA ARG A 58 -1.70 -7.16 0.96
C ARG A 58 -0.54 -6.50 0.21
N GLY A 59 -0.58 -5.16 0.10
CA GLY A 59 0.40 -4.38 -0.63
C GLY A 59 1.39 -3.68 0.29
N HIS A 60 2.47 -3.19 -0.33
CA HIS A 60 3.47 -2.36 0.33
C HIS A 60 3.38 -0.94 -0.20
N LEU A 61 3.74 0.05 0.60
CA LEU A 61 3.66 1.46 0.25
C LEU A 61 5.03 2.08 0.05
N LEU A 62 5.14 2.92 -0.96
CA LEU A 62 6.26 3.84 -1.14
C LEU A 62 5.81 5.24 -0.73
N ILE A 63 6.48 5.84 0.24
CA ILE A 63 6.21 7.20 0.71
C ILE A 63 7.32 8.12 0.21
N GLU A 64 6.98 8.96 -0.76
CA GLU A 64 7.90 9.96 -1.30
C GLU A 64 7.61 11.33 -0.71
N ASP A 65 8.36 11.74 0.31
CA ASP A 65 8.07 12.99 1.00
C ASP A 65 9.28 13.53 1.77
N VAL A 66 9.18 14.81 2.12
CA VAL A 66 10.16 15.49 2.97
C VAL A 66 10.18 14.90 4.39
N PRO A 67 11.26 15.08 5.15
CA PRO A 67 11.31 14.67 6.55
C PRO A 67 10.25 15.40 7.42
N GLY A 68 9.80 14.75 8.49
CA GLY A 68 8.96 15.38 9.52
C GLY A 68 7.45 15.46 9.24
N VAL A 69 6.93 14.88 8.14
CA VAL A 69 5.50 14.94 7.78
C VAL A 69 4.62 13.86 8.43
N GLY A 70 5.17 12.99 9.29
CA GLY A 70 4.38 11.97 10.00
C GLY A 70 4.48 10.54 9.43
N LYS A 71 5.52 10.21 8.65
CA LYS A 71 5.73 8.85 8.09
C LYS A 71 5.76 7.78 9.19
N THR A 72 6.54 8.02 10.26
CA THR A 72 6.63 7.11 11.42
C THR A 72 5.32 7.03 12.17
N THR A 73 4.62 8.15 12.30
CA THR A 73 3.29 8.22 12.96
C THR A 73 2.28 7.35 12.22
N LEU A 74 2.22 7.43 10.89
CA LEU A 74 1.33 6.61 10.06
C LEU A 74 1.57 5.11 10.28
N ALA A 75 2.83 4.66 10.14
CA ALA A 75 3.19 3.25 10.26
C ALA A 75 2.92 2.71 11.68
N ALA A 76 3.32 3.46 12.72
CA ALA A 76 3.10 3.07 14.10
C ALA A 76 1.60 3.08 14.48
N ALA A 77 0.84 4.06 14.02
CA ALA A 77 -0.61 4.13 14.25
C ALA A 77 -1.34 2.96 13.59
N LEU A 78 -0.97 2.60 12.36
CA LEU A 78 -1.53 1.46 11.65
C LEU A 78 -1.27 0.16 12.43
N ALA A 79 -0.01 -0.10 12.84
CA ALA A 79 0.35 -1.28 13.59
C ALA A 79 -0.40 -1.39 14.94
N ARG A 80 -0.42 -0.30 15.72
CA ARG A 80 -1.14 -0.25 17.00
C ARG A 80 -2.64 -0.48 16.82
N SER A 81 -3.24 0.09 15.78
CA SER A 81 -4.68 -0.02 15.52
C SER A 81 -5.13 -1.46 15.21
N ILE A 82 -4.22 -2.32 14.73
CA ILE A 82 -4.50 -3.71 14.40
C ILE A 82 -3.83 -4.71 15.38
N GLY A 83 -3.35 -4.24 16.54
CA GLY A 83 -2.70 -5.09 17.53
C GLY A 83 -1.44 -5.80 17.02
N ALA A 84 -0.78 -5.25 16.00
CA ALA A 84 0.35 -5.87 15.31
C ALA A 84 1.70 -5.30 15.77
N SER A 85 2.77 -6.08 15.58
CA SER A 85 4.13 -5.65 15.86
C SER A 85 4.60 -4.58 14.85
N PHE A 86 5.42 -3.64 15.33
CA PHE A 86 5.98 -2.53 14.53
C PHE A 86 7.48 -2.46 14.70
N GLN A 87 8.19 -2.27 13.59
CA GLN A 87 9.63 -2.01 13.61
C GLN A 87 9.99 -0.90 12.61
N ARG A 88 10.79 0.07 13.05
CA ARG A 88 11.43 1.05 12.17
C ARG A 88 12.85 0.59 11.89
N ILE A 89 13.23 0.54 10.63
CA ILE A 89 14.57 0.26 10.14
C ILE A 89 15.04 1.51 9.42
N GLN A 90 16.05 2.19 9.98
CA GLN A 90 16.69 3.35 9.35
C GLN A 90 17.81 2.81 8.45
N PHE A 91 17.68 2.97 7.14
CA PHE A 91 18.68 2.50 6.20
C PHE A 91 19.87 3.46 6.12
N THR A 92 21.08 2.90 6.08
CA THR A 92 22.36 3.62 5.97
C THR A 92 23.24 2.96 4.92
N SER A 93 24.26 3.67 4.44
CA SER A 93 25.15 3.19 3.38
C SER A 93 26.01 1.98 3.76
N ASP A 94 26.25 1.76 5.02
CA ASP A 94 27.06 0.67 5.60
C ASP A 94 26.23 -0.54 6.02
N MET A 95 24.88 -0.46 5.97
CA MET A 95 23.98 -1.54 6.36
C MET A 95 24.10 -2.75 5.44
N LEU A 96 24.22 -3.94 6.02
CA LEU A 96 24.28 -5.21 5.32
C LEU A 96 22.89 -5.87 5.22
N PRO A 97 22.66 -6.78 4.25
CA PRO A 97 21.43 -7.59 4.19
C PRO A 97 21.13 -8.33 5.50
N SER A 98 22.17 -8.88 6.15
CA SER A 98 22.06 -9.57 7.43
C SER A 98 21.51 -8.73 8.57
N ASP A 99 21.72 -7.41 8.54
CA ASP A 99 21.20 -6.49 9.55
C ASP A 99 19.68 -6.31 9.43
N VAL A 100 19.12 -6.59 8.25
CA VAL A 100 17.70 -6.49 7.94
C VAL A 100 16.98 -7.84 8.13
N ILE A 101 17.53 -8.90 7.51
CA ILE A 101 16.87 -10.22 7.45
C ILE A 101 17.27 -11.14 8.61
N GLY A 102 18.42 -10.89 9.27
CA GLY A 102 18.94 -11.75 10.33
C GLY A 102 20.13 -12.61 9.88
N VAL A 103 20.63 -13.40 10.80
CA VAL A 103 21.87 -14.20 10.63
C VAL A 103 21.71 -15.59 11.24
N SER A 104 22.42 -16.57 10.68
CA SER A 104 22.63 -17.87 11.33
C SER A 104 23.88 -17.80 12.22
N ILE A 105 23.71 -18.11 13.49
CA ILE A 105 24.79 -18.09 14.50
C ILE A 105 25.05 -19.53 14.95
N TRP A 106 26.33 -19.93 14.98
CA TRP A 106 26.71 -21.20 15.57
C TRP A 106 26.43 -21.21 17.07
N GLU A 107 25.60 -22.17 17.52
CA GLU A 107 25.26 -22.38 18.93
C GLU A 107 25.99 -23.63 19.44
N PRO A 108 27.06 -23.46 20.22
CA PRO A 108 27.87 -24.61 20.68
C PRO A 108 27.08 -25.64 21.50
N ALA A 109 26.09 -25.19 22.25
CA ALA A 109 25.23 -26.08 23.07
C ALA A 109 24.37 -27.03 22.22
N LYS A 110 24.02 -26.64 20.99
CA LYS A 110 23.23 -27.43 20.05
C LYS A 110 24.09 -28.09 18.98
N SER A 111 25.38 -27.70 18.87
CA SER A 111 26.28 -28.08 17.80
C SER A 111 25.67 -27.84 16.40
N ASP A 112 24.94 -26.73 16.25
CA ASP A 112 24.18 -26.38 15.05
C ASP A 112 24.13 -24.87 14.83
N PHE A 113 23.79 -24.46 13.61
CA PHE A 113 23.50 -23.09 13.29
C PHE A 113 22.05 -22.74 13.64
N VAL A 114 21.87 -21.71 14.46
CA VAL A 114 20.55 -21.23 14.86
C VAL A 114 20.29 -19.88 14.20
N PHE A 115 19.16 -19.79 13.50
CA PHE A 115 18.73 -18.53 12.90
C PHE A 115 18.30 -17.53 13.97
N LYS A 116 18.88 -16.33 13.91
CA LYS A 116 18.47 -15.16 14.68
C LYS A 116 17.73 -14.22 13.74
N PRO A 117 16.39 -14.09 13.87
CA PRO A 117 15.62 -13.22 13.00
C PRO A 117 16.03 -11.75 13.15
N GLY A 118 16.10 -11.06 12.03
CA GLY A 118 16.35 -9.63 11.96
C GLY A 118 15.09 -8.78 12.19
N PRO A 119 15.21 -7.46 12.15
CA PRO A 119 14.11 -6.53 12.40
C PRO A 119 12.97 -6.63 11.37
N LEU A 120 13.19 -7.31 10.25
CA LEU A 120 12.17 -7.56 9.23
C LEU A 120 11.08 -8.54 9.71
N PHE A 121 11.35 -9.37 10.72
CA PHE A 121 10.39 -10.33 11.27
C PHE A 121 9.37 -9.65 12.17
N THR A 122 8.60 -8.74 11.59
CA THR A 122 7.53 -7.97 12.24
C THR A 122 6.37 -7.76 11.23
N ASN A 123 5.18 -7.42 11.73
CA ASN A 123 4.00 -7.24 10.87
C ASN A 123 4.07 -5.97 10.02
N ILE A 124 4.38 -4.84 10.65
CA ILE A 124 4.46 -3.53 10.00
C ILE A 124 5.90 -3.01 10.10
N VAL A 125 6.53 -2.85 8.97
CA VAL A 125 7.90 -2.32 8.86
C VAL A 125 7.85 -0.92 8.27
N LEU A 126 8.50 0.04 8.93
CA LEU A 126 8.88 1.30 8.31
C LEU A 126 10.34 1.19 7.86
N ALA A 127 10.55 1.01 6.56
CA ALA A 127 11.87 1.03 5.93
C ALA A 127 12.23 2.48 5.56
N ASP A 128 12.89 3.17 6.49
CA ASP A 128 13.13 4.61 6.38
C ASP A 128 14.40 4.90 5.59
N GLU A 129 14.30 5.77 4.57
CA GLU A 129 15.37 6.17 3.66
C GLU A 129 16.02 5.00 2.90
N ILE A 130 15.18 4.13 2.30
CA ILE A 130 15.63 2.91 1.60
C ILE A 130 16.65 3.19 0.48
N ASN A 131 16.64 4.39 -0.10
CA ASN A 131 17.59 4.80 -1.13
C ASN A 131 19.00 5.13 -0.59
N ARG A 132 19.23 5.14 0.73
CA ARG A 132 20.56 5.35 1.33
C ARG A 132 21.39 4.08 1.43
N THR A 133 20.78 2.91 1.36
CA THR A 133 21.53 1.64 1.46
C THR A 133 21.92 1.10 0.08
N THR A 134 22.85 0.15 0.09
CA THR A 134 23.36 -0.47 -1.15
C THR A 134 22.27 -1.25 -1.89
N PRO A 135 22.38 -1.41 -3.22
CA PRO A 135 21.43 -2.21 -4.01
C PRO A 135 21.27 -3.65 -3.52
N LYS A 136 22.32 -4.23 -2.92
CA LYS A 136 22.26 -5.58 -2.35
C LYS A 136 21.30 -5.65 -1.15
N THR A 137 21.39 -4.69 -0.24
CA THR A 137 20.51 -4.61 0.93
C THR A 137 19.08 -4.24 0.53
N GLN A 138 18.90 -3.32 -0.45
CA GLN A 138 17.58 -3.04 -1.03
C GLN A 138 16.94 -4.31 -1.60
N SER A 139 17.69 -5.10 -2.37
CA SER A 139 17.18 -6.33 -3.01
C SER A 139 16.70 -7.36 -1.99
N SER A 140 17.39 -7.53 -0.86
CA SER A 140 16.98 -8.49 0.17
C SER A 140 15.65 -8.11 0.83
N LEU A 141 15.44 -6.81 1.13
CA LEU A 141 14.14 -6.34 1.62
C LEU A 141 13.04 -6.56 0.57
N LEU A 142 13.31 -6.19 -0.67
CA LEU A 142 12.31 -6.25 -1.75
C LEU A 142 11.97 -7.69 -2.17
N GLU A 143 12.88 -8.65 -1.98
CA GLU A 143 12.60 -10.08 -2.14
C GLU A 143 11.64 -10.56 -1.04
N ALA A 144 11.94 -10.25 0.20
CA ALA A 144 11.10 -10.59 1.34
C ALA A 144 9.68 -9.99 1.23
N MET A 145 9.55 -8.78 0.67
CA MET A 145 8.26 -8.14 0.40
C MET A 145 7.40 -8.94 -0.59
N ASN A 146 8.01 -9.51 -1.65
CA ASN A 146 7.25 -10.24 -2.66
C ASN A 146 6.78 -11.60 -2.19
N GLU A 147 7.62 -12.29 -1.44
CA GLU A 147 7.42 -13.69 -1.10
C GLU A 147 6.84 -13.88 0.29
N ALA A 148 6.77 -12.80 1.10
CA ALA A 148 6.41 -12.82 2.51
C ALA A 148 7.21 -13.86 3.32
N GLN A 149 8.46 -14.08 2.93
CA GLN A 149 9.41 -14.99 3.56
C GLN A 149 10.85 -14.56 3.30
N VAL A 150 11.75 -15.07 4.11
CA VAL A 150 13.21 -14.89 3.95
C VAL A 150 13.85 -16.24 3.73
N SER A 151 14.65 -16.37 2.67
CA SER A 151 15.47 -17.55 2.43
C SER A 151 16.91 -17.28 2.86
N LEU A 152 17.42 -18.07 3.79
CA LEU A 152 18.79 -17.98 4.28
C LEU A 152 19.42 -19.38 4.32
N ASP A 153 20.60 -19.51 3.74
CA ASP A 153 21.28 -20.79 3.57
C ASP A 153 20.39 -21.82 2.83
N HIS A 154 19.91 -22.85 3.53
CA HIS A 154 19.04 -23.90 2.96
C HIS A 154 17.63 -23.90 3.56
N SER A 155 17.28 -22.84 4.33
CA SER A 155 16.02 -22.76 5.06
C SER A 155 15.23 -21.52 4.66
N THR A 156 13.90 -21.66 4.67
CA THR A 156 12.98 -20.56 4.39
C THR A 156 12.16 -20.25 5.64
N TYR A 157 12.14 -19.00 6.02
CA TYR A 157 11.49 -18.49 7.23
C TYR A 157 10.33 -17.57 6.84
N PRO A 158 9.07 -17.95 7.15
CA PRO A 158 7.92 -17.11 6.83
C PRO A 158 7.90 -15.85 7.69
N LEU A 159 7.49 -14.74 7.10
CA LEU A 159 7.26 -13.49 7.82
C LEU A 159 5.87 -13.51 8.52
N PRO A 160 5.69 -12.74 9.60
CA PRO A 160 4.40 -12.62 10.30
C PRO A 160 3.29 -12.13 9.35
N ARG A 161 2.05 -12.52 9.61
CA ARG A 161 0.89 -12.04 8.84
C ARG A 161 -0.08 -11.28 9.76
N PRO A 162 -0.67 -10.16 9.30
CA PRO A 162 -0.40 -9.48 8.02
C PRO A 162 1.03 -8.92 7.98
N PHE A 163 1.62 -8.84 6.78
CA PHE A 163 2.95 -8.26 6.58
C PHE A 163 2.86 -7.06 5.62
N MET A 164 3.34 -5.90 6.07
CA MET A 164 3.35 -4.69 5.25
C MET A 164 4.61 -3.86 5.49
N VAL A 165 5.23 -3.44 4.40
CA VAL A 165 6.35 -2.49 4.42
C VAL A 165 5.85 -1.13 3.93
N LEU A 166 6.14 -0.09 4.72
CA LEU A 166 6.08 1.30 4.31
C LEU A 166 7.53 1.76 4.09
N ALA A 167 7.96 1.84 2.84
CA ALA A 167 9.29 2.33 2.52
C ALA A 167 9.26 3.83 2.27
N THR A 168 10.27 4.55 2.75
CA THR A 168 10.37 5.98 2.50
C THR A 168 11.58 6.29 1.63
N GLN A 169 11.44 7.29 0.78
CA GLN A 169 12.56 7.94 0.11
C GLN A 169 12.36 9.45 0.09
N ASN A 170 13.46 10.18 0.16
CA ASN A 170 13.47 11.62 0.01
C ASN A 170 13.84 11.95 -1.45
N PRO A 171 12.92 12.47 -2.26
CA PRO A 171 13.16 12.73 -3.68
C PRO A 171 14.15 13.88 -3.92
N ARG A 172 14.49 14.67 -2.88
CA ARG A 172 15.38 15.82 -2.98
C ARG A 172 16.84 15.55 -2.58
N GLU A 173 17.09 14.42 -1.94
CA GLU A 173 18.44 14.01 -1.55
C GLU A 173 19.03 13.12 -2.62
N HIS A 174 20.05 13.63 -3.32
CA HIS A 174 20.76 12.92 -4.39
C HIS A 174 22.15 12.46 -3.97
N GLU A 175 22.82 13.19 -3.05
CA GLU A 175 24.15 12.82 -2.58
C GLU A 175 24.13 11.60 -1.67
N GLY A 176 24.96 10.60 -1.98
CA GLY A 176 25.09 9.38 -1.17
C GLY A 176 23.87 8.45 -1.23
N THR A 177 23.03 8.55 -2.26
CA THR A 177 21.86 7.71 -2.45
C THR A 177 21.99 6.78 -3.66
N TYR A 178 21.34 5.63 -3.56
CA TYR A 178 21.19 4.66 -4.63
C TYR A 178 19.72 4.61 -5.04
N PRO A 179 19.33 5.23 -6.17
CA PRO A 179 17.93 5.23 -6.60
C PRO A 179 17.44 3.81 -6.85
N LEU A 180 16.18 3.57 -6.50
CA LEU A 180 15.53 2.28 -6.78
C LEU A 180 15.29 2.15 -8.29
N PRO A 181 15.74 1.06 -8.93
CA PRO A 181 15.37 0.76 -10.30
C PRO A 181 13.86 0.57 -10.48
N GLU A 182 13.35 0.76 -11.69
CA GLU A 182 11.92 0.63 -12.01
C GLU A 182 11.37 -0.76 -11.66
N SER A 183 12.15 -1.82 -11.87
CA SER A 183 11.78 -3.20 -11.52
C SER A 183 11.61 -3.41 -10.01
N GLN A 184 12.24 -2.58 -9.20
CA GLN A 184 12.12 -2.58 -7.74
C GLN A 184 10.95 -1.68 -7.29
N LEU A 185 10.75 -0.53 -7.92
CA LEU A 185 9.60 0.33 -7.69
C LEU A 185 8.28 -0.38 -7.99
N ASP A 186 8.25 -1.23 -9.02
CA ASP A 186 7.06 -2.03 -9.41
C ASP A 186 6.59 -3.02 -8.32
N ARG A 187 7.36 -3.24 -7.26
CA ARG A 187 6.98 -4.08 -6.11
C ARG A 187 6.08 -3.38 -5.10
N PHE A 188 6.09 -2.05 -5.06
CA PHE A 188 5.19 -1.28 -4.20
C PHE A 188 3.81 -1.19 -4.83
N LEU A 189 2.76 -1.45 -4.05
CA LEU A 189 1.38 -1.39 -4.52
C LEU A 189 0.98 0.05 -4.86
N LEU A 190 1.19 0.96 -3.92
CA LEU A 190 0.85 2.36 -4.03
C LEU A 190 2.05 3.23 -3.70
N ARG A 191 2.17 4.36 -4.42
CA ARG A 191 3.02 5.48 -4.04
C ARG A 191 2.14 6.58 -3.45
N ILE A 192 2.48 7.04 -2.25
CA ILE A 192 1.73 8.07 -1.52
C ILE A 192 2.63 9.24 -1.12
N ARG A 193 2.00 10.41 -0.93
CA ARG A 193 2.61 11.59 -0.32
C ARG A 193 1.74 12.06 0.84
N ILE A 194 2.34 12.28 1.99
CA ILE A 194 1.62 12.79 3.17
C ILE A 194 1.47 14.30 3.05
N GLY A 195 2.56 14.99 2.67
CA GLY A 195 2.62 16.44 2.55
C GLY A 195 2.44 17.17 3.89
N TYR A 196 2.64 18.48 3.88
CA TYR A 196 2.44 19.29 5.08
C TYR A 196 0.97 19.32 5.50
N PRO A 197 0.66 19.35 6.82
CA PRO A 197 -0.70 19.53 7.30
C PRO A 197 -1.25 20.93 6.92
N GLY A 198 -2.56 21.06 6.92
CA GLY A 198 -3.21 22.37 6.81
C GLY A 198 -2.92 23.23 8.04
N ALA A 199 -3.06 24.56 7.93
CA ALA A 199 -2.73 25.49 9.02
C ALA A 199 -3.49 25.21 10.33
N SER A 200 -4.76 24.76 10.25
CA SER A 200 -5.56 24.36 11.41
C SER A 200 -5.05 23.08 12.07
N ASP A 201 -4.65 22.10 11.23
CA ASP A 201 -4.17 20.79 11.66
C ASP A 201 -2.79 20.94 12.28
N GLU A 202 -1.92 21.77 11.69
CA GLU A 202 -0.60 22.08 12.24
C GLU A 202 -0.69 22.74 13.62
N LYS A 203 -1.64 23.67 13.83
CA LYS A 203 -1.93 24.20 15.16
C LYS A 203 -2.35 23.12 16.17
N SER A 204 -3.10 22.13 15.72
CA SER A 204 -3.49 20.99 16.56
C SER A 204 -2.30 20.12 16.92
N VAL A 205 -1.39 19.87 15.96
CA VAL A 205 -0.13 19.16 16.19
C VAL A 205 0.75 19.92 17.19
N LEU A 206 0.88 21.25 17.09
CA LEU A 206 1.62 22.08 18.03
C LEU A 206 1.05 22.03 19.47
N ARG A 207 -0.24 21.74 19.62
CA ARG A 207 -0.90 21.52 20.92
C ARG A 207 -0.75 20.09 21.45
N GLY A 208 0.06 19.24 20.78
CA GLY A 208 0.29 17.86 21.16
C GLY A 208 -0.70 16.85 20.59
N ALA A 209 -1.65 17.27 19.72
CA ALA A 209 -2.49 16.32 19.00
C ALA A 209 -1.59 15.41 18.11
N GLY A 210 -2.00 14.18 17.96
CA GLY A 210 -1.25 13.19 17.18
C GLY A 210 -0.20 12.44 18.01
N SER A 211 0.79 13.10 18.63
CA SER A 211 1.79 12.41 19.45
C SER A 211 1.18 11.79 20.71
N SER A 212 0.41 12.55 21.49
CA SER A 212 -0.32 12.02 22.65
C SER A 212 -1.38 10.99 22.23
N ALA A 213 -2.04 11.20 21.09
CA ALA A 213 -2.97 10.22 20.53
C ALA A 213 -2.27 8.91 20.18
N LEU A 214 -1.09 8.97 19.52
CA LEU A 214 -0.32 7.77 19.16
C LEU A 214 0.03 6.92 20.40
N GLU A 215 0.41 7.55 21.51
CA GLU A 215 0.74 6.86 22.76
C GLU A 215 -0.47 6.15 23.38
N THR A 216 -1.66 6.71 23.21
CA THR A 216 -2.93 6.23 23.78
C THR A 216 -3.77 5.38 22.83
N LEU A 217 -3.30 5.13 21.59
CA LEU A 217 -4.00 4.24 20.66
C LEU A 217 -4.07 2.82 21.23
N VAL A 218 -5.29 2.29 21.23
CA VAL A 218 -5.56 0.89 21.53
C VAL A 218 -5.96 0.17 20.24
N PRO A 219 -5.71 -1.14 20.12
CA PRO A 219 -6.16 -1.91 18.98
C PRO A 219 -7.68 -1.86 18.83
N VAL A 220 -8.15 -1.64 17.62
CA VAL A 220 -9.57 -1.68 17.23
C VAL A 220 -9.89 -2.88 16.37
N LEU A 221 -8.86 -3.52 15.80
CA LEU A 221 -8.87 -4.79 15.10
C LEU A 221 -7.72 -5.66 15.65
N GLN A 222 -7.82 -6.96 15.39
CA GLN A 222 -6.70 -7.90 15.56
C GLN A 222 -6.14 -8.32 14.20
N SER A 223 -4.96 -8.95 14.19
CA SER A 223 -4.33 -9.43 12.96
C SER A 223 -5.23 -10.40 12.17
N GLU A 224 -6.01 -11.21 12.85
CA GLU A 224 -6.98 -12.15 12.27
C GLU A 224 -8.13 -11.43 11.56
N ASP A 225 -8.62 -10.33 12.13
CA ASP A 225 -9.65 -9.49 11.48
C ASP A 225 -9.11 -8.90 10.17
N VAL A 226 -7.86 -8.41 10.19
CA VAL A 226 -7.21 -7.88 8.98
C VAL A 226 -7.06 -8.95 7.91
N MET A 227 -6.63 -10.17 8.28
CA MET A 227 -6.52 -11.27 7.32
C MET A 227 -7.88 -11.65 6.73
N ALA A 228 -8.94 -11.66 7.52
CA ALA A 228 -10.30 -11.90 7.03
C ALA A 228 -10.77 -10.81 6.05
N LEU A 229 -10.48 -9.52 6.35
CA LEU A 229 -10.75 -8.40 5.45
C LEU A 229 -9.96 -8.50 4.14
N GLN A 230 -8.70 -8.94 4.20
CA GLN A 230 -7.87 -9.19 3.02
C GLN A 230 -8.46 -10.29 2.11
N GLU A 231 -8.99 -11.37 2.70
CA GLU A 231 -9.67 -12.42 1.94
C GLU A 231 -10.98 -11.92 1.31
N GLN A 232 -11.71 -11.05 2.01
CA GLN A 232 -12.91 -10.43 1.45
C GLN A 232 -12.55 -9.50 0.29
N ALA A 233 -11.49 -8.70 0.40
CA ALA A 233 -11.02 -7.84 -0.69
C ALA A 233 -10.66 -8.65 -1.96
N ASP A 234 -10.03 -9.81 -1.81
CA ASP A 234 -9.72 -10.68 -2.95
C ASP A 234 -10.97 -11.21 -3.67
N ARG A 235 -12.10 -11.35 -2.94
CA ARG A 235 -13.38 -11.85 -3.48
C ARG A 235 -14.26 -10.77 -4.11
N VAL A 236 -13.90 -9.48 -3.98
CA VAL A 236 -14.62 -8.39 -4.64
C VAL A 236 -14.66 -8.64 -6.14
N GLN A 237 -15.87 -8.64 -6.70
CA GLN A 237 -16.07 -8.97 -8.11
C GLN A 237 -15.65 -7.82 -9.02
N ALA A 238 -15.03 -8.17 -10.15
CA ALA A 238 -14.69 -7.23 -11.21
C ALA A 238 -15.45 -7.66 -12.46
N ASP A 239 -16.39 -6.82 -12.90
CA ASP A 239 -17.07 -7.02 -14.19
C ASP A 239 -16.08 -6.88 -15.33
N GLU A 240 -16.33 -7.59 -16.44
CA GLU A 240 -15.47 -7.57 -17.62
C GLU A 240 -15.28 -6.14 -18.16
N SER A 241 -16.31 -5.32 -18.11
CA SER A 241 -16.24 -3.91 -18.51
C SER A 241 -15.24 -3.08 -17.70
N VAL A 242 -15.11 -3.35 -16.40
CA VAL A 242 -14.11 -2.70 -15.53
C VAL A 242 -12.71 -3.25 -15.80
N LEU A 243 -12.57 -4.54 -16.09
CA LEU A 243 -11.28 -5.13 -16.50
C LEU A 243 -10.83 -4.54 -17.85
N ASP A 244 -11.73 -4.39 -18.81
CA ASP A 244 -11.46 -3.72 -20.09
C ASP A 244 -11.05 -2.26 -19.89
N TYR A 245 -11.65 -1.56 -18.92
CA TYR A 245 -11.28 -0.19 -18.59
C TYR A 245 -9.85 -0.11 -18.01
N ILE A 246 -9.47 -1.02 -17.10
CA ILE A 246 -8.10 -1.12 -16.61
C ILE A 246 -7.14 -1.38 -17.78
N MET A 247 -7.49 -2.29 -18.69
CA MET A 247 -6.65 -2.60 -19.84
C MET A 247 -6.53 -1.42 -20.81
N ALA A 248 -7.60 -0.66 -21.02
CA ALA A 248 -7.58 0.55 -21.83
C ALA A 248 -6.65 1.62 -21.24
N LEU A 249 -6.71 1.86 -19.91
CA LEU A 249 -5.80 2.77 -19.23
C LEU A 249 -4.33 2.32 -19.38
N VAL A 250 -4.05 1.04 -19.17
CA VAL A 250 -2.70 0.48 -19.30
C VAL A 250 -2.20 0.58 -20.75
N ALA A 251 -3.03 0.27 -21.74
CA ALA A 251 -2.70 0.39 -23.16
C ALA A 251 -2.39 1.85 -23.53
N ALA A 252 -3.18 2.80 -23.03
CA ALA A 252 -2.94 4.23 -23.22
C ALA A 252 -1.58 4.68 -22.66
N THR A 253 -1.14 4.15 -21.52
CA THR A 253 0.23 4.44 -21.00
C THR A 253 1.32 3.91 -21.91
N ARG A 254 1.14 2.72 -22.50
CA ARG A 254 2.13 2.08 -23.38
C ARG A 254 2.24 2.77 -24.75
N SER A 255 1.16 3.37 -25.24
CA SER A 255 1.09 4.07 -26.51
C SER A 255 1.33 5.57 -26.39
N SER A 256 1.41 6.12 -25.19
CA SER A 256 1.58 7.55 -24.95
C SER A 256 2.91 8.06 -25.51
N PRO A 257 2.91 9.13 -26.35
CA PRO A 257 4.13 9.75 -26.84
C PRO A 257 4.95 10.43 -25.74
N LEU A 258 4.33 10.70 -24.57
CA LEU A 258 4.96 11.36 -23.43
C LEU A 258 5.72 10.38 -22.53
N LEU A 259 5.49 9.07 -22.66
CA LEU A 259 6.13 8.05 -21.84
C LEU A 259 7.17 7.28 -22.65
N SER A 260 8.32 7.01 -22.04
CA SER A 260 9.34 6.07 -22.57
C SER A 260 9.12 4.66 -22.08
N LEU A 261 8.47 4.51 -20.90
CA LEU A 261 8.04 3.23 -20.33
C LEU A 261 6.59 3.37 -19.85
N GLY A 262 5.71 2.49 -20.33
CA GLY A 262 4.33 2.34 -19.87
C GLY A 262 4.20 1.28 -18.77
N VAL A 263 2.99 1.10 -18.26
CA VAL A 263 2.68 0.20 -17.14
C VAL A 263 2.90 -1.26 -17.51
N SER A 264 3.57 -2.01 -16.63
CA SER A 264 3.79 -3.45 -16.74
C SER A 264 2.50 -4.27 -16.45
N PRO A 265 2.43 -5.56 -16.83
CA PRO A 265 1.32 -6.44 -16.40
C PRO A 265 1.18 -6.53 -14.88
N ARG A 266 2.29 -6.44 -14.13
CA ARG A 266 2.27 -6.37 -12.66
C ARG A 266 1.56 -5.11 -12.17
N GLY A 267 1.76 -3.98 -12.85
CA GLY A 267 1.05 -2.73 -12.54
C GLY A 267 -0.46 -2.82 -12.78
N SER A 268 -0.91 -3.55 -13.82
CA SER A 268 -2.34 -3.84 -14.05
C SER A 268 -2.94 -4.64 -12.88
N LEU A 269 -2.26 -5.69 -12.44
CA LEU A 269 -2.68 -6.50 -11.29
C LEU A 269 -2.66 -5.69 -9.98
N ALA A 270 -1.67 -4.82 -9.80
CA ALA A 270 -1.59 -3.94 -8.63
C ALA A 270 -2.78 -2.98 -8.57
N LEU A 271 -3.15 -2.36 -9.71
CA LEU A 271 -4.31 -1.48 -9.79
C LEU A 271 -5.62 -2.23 -9.50
N LEU A 272 -5.82 -3.42 -10.07
CA LEU A 272 -6.98 -4.26 -9.79
C LEU A 272 -7.09 -4.63 -8.30
N ARG A 273 -5.99 -5.07 -7.68
CA ARG A 273 -5.95 -5.42 -6.25
C ARG A 273 -6.26 -4.22 -5.35
N ALA A 274 -5.69 -3.07 -5.66
CA ALA A 274 -5.95 -1.84 -4.92
C ALA A 274 -7.42 -1.40 -5.08
N ALA A 275 -7.98 -1.48 -6.30
CA ALA A 275 -9.38 -1.13 -6.58
C ALA A 275 -10.35 -2.05 -5.81
N ARG A 276 -10.07 -3.36 -5.74
CA ARG A 276 -10.87 -4.31 -4.93
C ARG A 276 -10.88 -3.94 -3.45
N ALA A 277 -9.72 -3.61 -2.90
CA ALA A 277 -9.62 -3.17 -1.51
C ALA A 277 -10.35 -1.83 -1.27
N GLN A 278 -10.31 -0.92 -2.25
CA GLN A 278 -11.05 0.35 -2.20
C GLN A 278 -12.56 0.10 -2.21
N ALA A 279 -13.08 -0.74 -3.11
CA ALA A 279 -14.50 -1.07 -3.17
C ALA A 279 -15.00 -1.71 -1.86
N LEU A 280 -14.22 -2.65 -1.29
CA LEU A 280 -14.54 -3.23 0.02
C LEU A 280 -14.59 -2.17 1.11
N ALA A 281 -13.63 -1.25 1.11
CA ALA A 281 -13.55 -0.18 2.08
C ALA A 281 -14.67 0.87 1.91
N ASP A 282 -15.33 0.89 0.77
CA ASP A 282 -16.58 1.64 0.50
C ASP A 282 -17.85 0.81 0.74
N GLY A 283 -17.71 -0.40 1.30
CA GLY A 283 -18.83 -1.30 1.62
C GLY A 283 -19.46 -1.97 0.40
N ARG A 284 -18.67 -2.21 -0.66
CA ARG A 284 -19.12 -2.88 -1.89
C ARG A 284 -18.33 -4.17 -2.12
N ASP A 285 -19.00 -5.19 -2.65
CA ASP A 285 -18.41 -6.46 -3.10
C ASP A 285 -18.20 -6.53 -4.62
N PHE A 286 -18.35 -5.38 -5.29
CA PHE A 286 -18.12 -5.21 -6.73
C PHE A 286 -17.37 -3.90 -7.01
N LEU A 287 -16.58 -3.92 -8.08
CA LEU A 287 -15.84 -2.76 -8.57
C LEU A 287 -16.73 -1.83 -9.39
N VAL A 288 -16.43 -0.54 -9.25
CA VAL A 288 -16.91 0.49 -10.17
C VAL A 288 -15.74 1.23 -10.82
N PRO A 289 -15.91 1.84 -12.00
CA PRO A 289 -14.81 2.56 -12.67
C PRO A 289 -14.16 3.65 -11.83
N ASP A 290 -14.89 4.25 -10.90
CA ASP A 290 -14.35 5.31 -10.02
C ASP A 290 -13.31 4.78 -9.02
N ASP A 291 -13.40 3.50 -8.61
CA ASP A 291 -12.35 2.86 -7.80
C ASP A 291 -11.02 2.81 -8.55
N VAL A 292 -11.09 2.46 -9.83
CA VAL A 292 -9.93 2.41 -10.71
C VAL A 292 -9.35 3.80 -10.94
N LYS A 293 -10.20 4.80 -11.21
CA LYS A 293 -9.77 6.18 -11.47
C LYS A 293 -9.06 6.80 -10.27
N SER A 294 -9.63 6.65 -9.08
CA SER A 294 -9.08 7.24 -7.85
C SER A 294 -7.69 6.69 -7.52
N LEU A 295 -7.45 5.42 -7.85
CA LEU A 295 -6.22 4.70 -7.56
C LEU A 295 -5.21 4.67 -8.72
N ALA A 296 -5.60 5.08 -9.94
CA ALA A 296 -4.71 5.02 -11.10
C ALA A 296 -3.40 5.77 -10.87
N VAL A 297 -3.44 6.99 -10.35
CA VAL A 297 -2.22 7.77 -10.07
C VAL A 297 -1.41 7.18 -8.93
N PRO A 298 -1.94 6.92 -7.73
CA PRO A 298 -1.19 6.28 -6.66
C PRO A 298 -0.58 4.91 -7.04
N ALA A 299 -1.30 4.12 -7.84
CA ALA A 299 -0.85 2.79 -8.23
C ALA A 299 0.16 2.80 -9.39
N LEU A 300 0.08 3.74 -10.32
CA LEU A 300 0.80 3.67 -11.58
C LEU A 300 1.93 4.69 -11.74
N ALA A 301 1.93 5.80 -10.99
CA ALA A 301 2.86 6.91 -11.22
C ALA A 301 4.34 6.56 -10.99
N HIS A 302 4.63 5.58 -10.15
CA HIS A 302 5.99 5.08 -9.90
C HIS A 302 6.40 3.95 -10.86
N ARG A 303 5.52 3.56 -11.80
CA ARG A 303 5.70 2.48 -12.78
C ARG A 303 5.89 2.96 -14.21
N VAL A 304 5.81 4.28 -14.44
CA VAL A 304 5.97 4.88 -15.76
C VAL A 304 7.16 5.83 -15.78
N ILE A 305 7.80 5.94 -16.95
CA ILE A 305 8.92 6.87 -17.16
C ILE A 305 8.53 7.88 -18.22
N VAL A 306 8.61 9.17 -17.87
CA VAL A 306 8.32 10.28 -18.78
C VAL A 306 9.53 10.54 -19.68
N LYS A 307 9.29 10.74 -20.99
CA LYS A 307 10.34 11.13 -21.95
C LYS A 307 10.88 12.54 -21.62
N GLY A 308 12.17 12.71 -21.79
CA GLY A 308 12.80 14.05 -21.68
C GLY A 308 12.96 14.56 -20.24
N ARG A 309 12.81 13.72 -19.23
CA ARG A 309 13.17 14.05 -17.85
C ARG A 309 14.70 14.06 -17.74
N GLY A 310 15.33 15.14 -18.23
CA GLY A 310 16.75 15.41 -17.99
C GLY A 310 16.94 15.81 -16.51
N GLU A 311 18.19 15.71 -16.02
CA GLU A 311 18.60 16.03 -14.63
C GLU A 311 18.25 17.45 -14.16
N GLN A 312 17.74 18.32 -15.04
CA GLN A 312 17.45 19.74 -14.77
C GLN A 312 15.96 20.08 -14.54
N GLY A 313 15.10 19.09 -14.21
CA GLY A 313 13.81 19.36 -13.55
C GLY A 313 12.70 20.05 -14.37
N GLY A 314 12.80 20.19 -15.69
CA GLY A 314 11.85 20.94 -16.52
C GLY A 314 10.81 20.11 -17.28
N GLY A 315 10.64 18.81 -16.97
CA GLY A 315 9.72 17.92 -17.66
C GLY A 315 8.37 17.74 -16.94
N MET A 316 7.35 17.31 -17.72
CA MET A 316 6.03 16.97 -17.19
C MET A 316 6.16 15.85 -16.14
N ASP A 317 5.45 15.95 -15.01
CA ASP A 317 5.46 14.92 -13.95
C ASP A 317 4.64 13.70 -14.39
N ALA A 318 5.10 12.51 -14.01
CA ALA A 318 4.41 11.24 -14.27
C ALA A 318 2.94 11.26 -13.78
N GLU A 319 2.68 11.91 -12.66
CA GLU A 319 1.31 12.07 -12.15
C GLU A 319 0.44 12.91 -13.08
N ALA A 320 0.99 14.01 -13.64
CA ALA A 320 0.25 14.87 -14.57
C ALA A 320 -0.07 14.13 -15.89
N VAL A 321 0.87 13.34 -16.41
CA VAL A 321 0.64 12.50 -17.60
C VAL A 321 -0.43 11.47 -17.33
N LEU A 322 -0.38 10.78 -16.19
CA LEU A 322 -1.39 9.79 -15.84
C LEU A 322 -2.77 10.39 -15.61
N ARG A 323 -2.85 11.57 -14.97
CA ARG A 323 -4.14 12.28 -14.82
C ARG A 323 -4.77 12.61 -16.16
N SER A 324 -3.97 13.07 -17.13
CA SER A 324 -4.48 13.29 -18.49
C SER A 324 -4.98 11.99 -19.12
N ILE A 325 -4.20 10.89 -19.05
CA ILE A 325 -4.63 9.59 -19.58
C ILE A 325 -5.94 9.11 -18.95
N VAL A 326 -6.08 9.24 -17.62
CA VAL A 326 -7.31 8.84 -16.90
C VAL A 326 -8.53 9.69 -17.34
N GLN A 327 -8.32 10.97 -17.69
CA GLN A 327 -9.38 11.85 -18.20
C GLN A 327 -9.77 11.51 -19.65
N ASP A 328 -8.80 11.13 -20.47
CA ASP A 328 -8.98 10.89 -21.90
C ASP A 328 -9.59 9.51 -22.22
N VAL A 329 -9.34 8.49 -21.35
CA VAL A 329 -9.87 7.14 -21.55
C VAL A 329 -11.34 7.08 -21.17
N ALA A 330 -12.17 6.65 -22.11
CA ALA A 330 -13.62 6.54 -21.92
C ALA A 330 -13.97 5.54 -20.82
N VAL A 331 -14.90 5.94 -19.95
CA VAL A 331 -15.45 5.08 -18.90
C VAL A 331 -16.46 4.12 -19.51
N PRO A 332 -16.47 2.83 -19.13
CA PRO A 332 -17.50 1.90 -19.57
C PRO A 332 -18.90 2.40 -19.10
N ARG A 333 -19.90 2.19 -19.95
CA ARG A 333 -21.29 2.58 -19.70
C ARG A 333 -22.04 1.45 -19.02
#